data_41307eb0809ec45a31511fa8123090a9
#
_entry.id   41307eb0809ec45a31511fa8123090a9
#
_cell.length_a   1.000
_cell.length_b   1.000
_cell.length_c   1.000
_cell.angle_alpha   90.00
_cell.angle_beta   90.00
_cell.angle_gamma   90.00
#
_symmetry.space_group_name_H-M   'P 1'
#
loop_
_entity.id
_entity.type
_entity.pdbx_description
1 polymer ?
#
loop_
_entity_poly.entity_id
_entity_poly.type
_entity_poly.pdbx_seq_one_letter_code
_entity_poly.pdbx_strand_id
1 'polypeptide(L)'
;MNNVLLMCMLSFAIAQNDTKRDLRQDDWLEDGSERSQRRESMVIWRLTEDLDLSSEQAEKFFPRFREHRENLKEIGKDERKSLMEIRFKIREDEEISKSEMEKTIKKVAELRKDRVDIETKFILGMEDILDINQMVKLSVFKQRLMKEMQGEMREEMRGKKGKKGKKKHNKRKDRRQSRRGF
;
A
#
# COMPACT_ATOMS: atom_id res chain seq x y z
N MET A 1 32.85 19.26 -1.10
CA MET A 1 31.92 18.88 -0.03
C MET A 1 30.44 18.94 -0.42
N ASN A 2 30.05 19.62 -1.50
CA ASN A 2 28.62 19.80 -1.86
C ASN A 2 27.94 18.59 -2.55
N ASN A 3 28.68 17.70 -3.21
CA ASN A 3 28.06 16.59 -3.96
C ASN A 3 27.59 15.42 -3.08
N VAL A 4 28.24 15.22 -1.93
CA VAL A 4 27.83 14.15 -0.97
C VAL A 4 26.52 14.53 -0.28
N LEU A 5 26.34 15.81 0.05
CA LEU A 5 25.12 16.33 0.67
C LEU A 5 23.93 16.24 -0.30
N LEU A 6 24.16 16.49 -1.59
CA LEU A 6 23.12 16.38 -2.64
C LEU A 6 22.69 14.92 -2.88
N MET A 7 23.65 13.98 -2.83
CA MET A 7 23.34 12.54 -2.94
C MET A 7 22.58 12.01 -1.73
N CYS A 8 22.89 12.46 -0.53
CA CYS A 8 22.13 12.10 0.67
C CYS A 8 20.70 12.63 0.65
N MET A 9 20.51 13.85 0.11
CA MET A 9 19.16 14.43 -0.02
C MET A 9 18.31 13.71 -1.08
N LEU A 10 18.91 13.25 -2.19
CA LEU A 10 18.21 12.45 -3.21
C LEU A 10 17.83 11.05 -2.68
N SER A 11 18.71 10.41 -1.93
CA SER A 11 18.43 9.11 -1.30
C SER A 11 17.33 9.22 -0.25
N PHE A 12 17.27 10.31 0.50
CA PHE A 12 16.24 10.58 1.49
C PHE A 12 14.88 10.88 0.84
N ALA A 13 14.85 11.58 -0.29
CA ALA A 13 13.62 11.84 -1.04
C ALA A 13 13.04 10.56 -1.67
N ILE A 14 13.89 9.63 -2.12
CA ILE A 14 13.46 8.33 -2.65
C ILE A 14 12.89 7.48 -1.50
N ALA A 15 13.56 7.44 -0.35
CA ALA A 15 13.08 6.72 0.83
C ALA A 15 11.76 7.29 1.38
N GLN A 16 11.54 8.61 1.32
CA GLN A 16 10.25 9.21 1.72
C GLN A 16 9.11 8.85 0.78
N ASN A 17 9.40 8.66 -0.50
CA ASN A 17 8.36 8.28 -1.47
C ASN A 17 7.99 6.80 -1.32
N ASP A 18 8.94 5.94 -0.99
CA ASP A 18 8.70 4.52 -0.73
C ASP A 18 8.00 4.30 0.62
N THR A 19 8.36 5.04 1.68
CA THR A 19 7.67 4.98 2.98
C THR A 19 6.22 5.46 2.90
N LYS A 20 5.92 6.47 2.06
CA LYS A 20 4.52 6.87 1.81
C LYS A 20 3.75 5.83 0.99
N ARG A 21 4.42 5.05 0.15
CA ARG A 21 3.83 3.93 -0.57
C ARG A 21 3.58 2.75 0.36
N ASP A 22 4.57 2.35 1.15
CA ASP A 22 4.46 1.21 2.07
C ASP A 22 3.40 1.45 3.14
N LEU A 23 3.36 2.64 3.76
CA LEU A 23 2.35 2.99 4.77
C LEU A 23 0.91 3.03 4.21
N ARG A 24 0.74 3.34 2.91
CA ARG A 24 -0.57 3.20 2.25
C ARG A 24 -0.88 1.78 1.82
N GLN A 25 0.15 0.98 1.61
CA GLN A 25 0.03 -0.40 1.14
C GLN A 25 -0.52 -1.30 2.24
N ASP A 26 -0.23 -1.00 3.51
CA ASP A 26 -0.69 -1.78 4.66
C ASP A 26 -1.96 -1.22 5.32
N ASP A 27 -2.28 0.06 5.09
CA ASP A 27 -3.44 0.77 5.65
C ASP A 27 -4.79 0.17 5.18
N TRP A 28 -4.79 -0.60 4.10
CA TRP A 28 -5.96 -1.33 3.63
C TRP A 28 -6.22 -2.64 4.37
N LEU A 29 -5.37 -3.01 5.34
CA LEU A 29 -5.53 -4.20 6.18
C LEU A 29 -6.14 -3.90 7.55
N GLU A 30 -6.29 -2.63 7.97
CA GLU A 30 -6.45 -2.30 9.39
C GLU A 30 -7.79 -1.74 9.84
N ASP A 31 -8.66 -1.33 8.96
CA ASP A 31 -9.92 -0.75 9.40
C ASP A 31 -11.00 -1.83 9.49
N GLY A 32 -11.52 -2.10 10.71
CA GLY A 32 -12.68 -2.96 10.96
C GLY A 32 -14.00 -2.43 10.41
N SER A 33 -13.93 -1.38 9.60
CA SER A 33 -15.07 -0.78 8.90
C SER A 33 -15.58 -1.65 7.76
N GLU A 34 -16.79 -1.35 7.30
CA GLU A 34 -17.38 -1.95 6.10
C GLU A 34 -16.44 -1.86 4.88
N ARG A 35 -15.58 -0.84 4.82
CA ARG A 35 -14.59 -0.68 3.75
C ARG A 35 -13.50 -1.75 3.79
N SER A 36 -13.06 -2.14 4.99
CA SER A 36 -12.10 -3.20 5.18
C SER A 36 -12.68 -4.55 4.75
N GLN A 37 -13.91 -4.86 5.14
CA GLN A 37 -14.61 -6.09 4.76
C GLN A 37 -14.81 -6.18 3.24
N ARG A 38 -15.24 -5.10 2.60
CA ARG A 38 -15.39 -5.05 1.12
C ARG A 38 -14.05 -5.27 0.41
N ARG A 39 -12.98 -4.68 0.91
CA ARG A 39 -11.62 -4.88 0.36
C ARG A 39 -11.15 -6.32 0.54
N GLU A 40 -11.42 -6.90 1.68
CA GLU A 40 -11.09 -8.30 1.94
C GLU A 40 -11.81 -9.23 0.99
N SER A 41 -13.12 -9.07 0.83
CA SER A 41 -13.92 -9.84 -0.11
C SER A 41 -13.40 -9.70 -1.55
N MET A 42 -13.01 -8.49 -1.95
CA MET A 42 -12.42 -8.24 -3.27
C MET A 42 -11.08 -8.96 -3.44
N VAL A 43 -10.21 -8.94 -2.43
CA VAL A 43 -8.91 -9.65 -2.47
C VAL A 43 -9.13 -11.15 -2.56
N ILE A 44 -10.04 -11.71 -1.78
CA ILE A 44 -10.39 -13.15 -1.80
C ILE A 44 -10.91 -13.53 -3.18
N TRP A 45 -11.86 -12.76 -3.72
CA TRP A 45 -12.40 -13.00 -5.05
C TRP A 45 -11.32 -12.97 -6.13
N ARG A 46 -10.47 -11.94 -6.15
CA ARG A 46 -9.37 -11.82 -7.11
C ARG A 46 -8.33 -12.94 -6.97
N LEU A 47 -8.01 -13.35 -5.73
CA LEU A 47 -7.10 -14.48 -5.52
C LEU A 47 -7.68 -15.77 -6.10
N THR A 48 -8.97 -16.02 -5.87
CA THR A 48 -9.64 -17.20 -6.44
C THR A 48 -9.58 -17.20 -7.95
N GLU A 49 -9.85 -16.05 -8.58
CA GLU A 49 -9.84 -15.89 -10.04
C GLU A 49 -8.42 -15.97 -10.63
N ASP A 50 -7.47 -15.22 -10.06
CA ASP A 50 -6.08 -15.16 -10.57
C ASP A 50 -5.34 -16.49 -10.45
N LEU A 51 -5.59 -17.21 -9.36
CA LEU A 51 -4.95 -18.51 -9.12
C LEU A 51 -5.74 -19.67 -9.73
N ASP A 52 -6.97 -19.43 -10.21
CA ASP A 52 -7.86 -20.49 -10.72
C ASP A 52 -8.00 -21.63 -9.70
N LEU A 53 -8.32 -21.26 -8.44
CA LEU A 53 -8.40 -22.23 -7.34
C LEU A 53 -9.62 -23.13 -7.49
N SER A 54 -9.39 -24.44 -7.41
CA SER A 54 -10.49 -25.38 -7.19
C SER A 54 -11.13 -25.18 -5.81
N SER A 55 -12.35 -25.67 -5.61
CA SER A 55 -13.04 -25.58 -4.32
C SER A 55 -12.23 -26.24 -3.20
N GLU A 56 -11.60 -27.38 -3.47
CA GLU A 56 -10.75 -28.07 -2.52
C GLU A 56 -9.48 -27.29 -2.16
N GLN A 57 -8.84 -26.68 -3.17
CA GLN A 57 -7.69 -25.82 -2.94
C GLN A 57 -8.09 -24.57 -2.13
N ALA A 58 -9.21 -23.94 -2.46
CA ALA A 58 -9.71 -22.75 -1.77
C ALA A 58 -9.98 -23.03 -0.29
N GLU A 59 -10.60 -24.18 0.04
CA GLU A 59 -10.88 -24.59 1.41
C GLU A 59 -9.60 -24.68 2.26
N LYS A 60 -8.51 -25.20 1.72
CA LYS A 60 -7.22 -25.33 2.40
C LYS A 60 -6.40 -24.02 2.38
N PHE A 61 -6.48 -23.27 1.29
CA PHE A 61 -5.70 -22.05 1.07
C PHE A 61 -6.15 -20.88 1.96
N PHE A 62 -7.45 -20.58 2.01
CA PHE A 62 -7.92 -19.37 2.69
C PHE A 62 -7.68 -19.32 4.19
N PRO A 63 -7.74 -20.40 4.98
CA PRO A 63 -7.33 -20.37 6.38
C PRO A 63 -5.87 -19.95 6.55
N ARG A 64 -4.94 -20.53 5.78
CA ARG A 64 -3.51 -20.17 5.83
C ARG A 64 -3.26 -18.74 5.35
N PHE A 65 -4.02 -18.27 4.35
CA PHE A 65 -3.95 -16.90 3.86
C PHE A 65 -4.41 -15.89 4.92
N ARG A 66 -5.46 -16.20 5.69
CA ARG A 66 -5.91 -15.33 6.79
C ARG A 66 -4.85 -15.23 7.89
N GLU A 67 -4.30 -16.36 8.32
CA GLU A 67 -3.21 -16.38 9.30
C GLU A 67 -2.00 -15.56 8.83
N HIS A 68 -1.58 -15.77 7.59
CA HIS A 68 -0.50 -14.98 6.98
C HIS A 68 -0.81 -13.48 7.02
N ARG A 69 -2.04 -13.06 6.71
CA ARG A 69 -2.46 -11.66 6.76
C ARG A 69 -2.41 -11.08 8.18
N GLU A 70 -2.84 -11.81 9.18
CA GLU A 70 -2.76 -11.35 10.57
C GLU A 70 -1.29 -11.17 11.01
N ASN A 71 -0.41 -12.10 10.66
CA ASN A 71 1.02 -11.96 10.93
C ASN A 71 1.62 -10.71 10.27
N LEU A 72 1.29 -10.44 9.01
CA LEU A 72 1.73 -9.22 8.33
C LEU A 72 1.17 -7.94 8.95
N LYS A 73 -0.08 -7.99 9.42
CA LYS A 73 -0.75 -6.87 10.09
C LYS A 73 -0.07 -6.53 11.41
N GLU A 74 0.36 -7.51 12.18
CA GLU A 74 1.08 -7.28 13.43
C GLU A 74 2.44 -6.61 13.18
N ILE A 75 3.22 -7.12 12.23
CA ILE A 75 4.46 -6.48 11.83
C ILE A 75 4.23 -5.03 11.38
N GLY A 76 3.18 -4.79 10.59
CA GLY A 76 2.81 -3.45 10.14
C GLY A 76 2.43 -2.52 11.30
N LYS A 77 1.78 -3.02 12.35
CA LYS A 77 1.49 -2.24 13.57
C LYS A 77 2.78 -1.85 14.30
N ASP A 78 3.70 -2.78 14.45
CA ASP A 78 4.96 -2.55 15.15
C ASP A 78 5.87 -1.58 14.38
N GLU A 79 5.91 -1.69 13.05
CA GLU A 79 6.60 -0.74 12.19
C GLU A 79 6.02 0.67 12.33
N ARG A 80 4.69 0.80 12.25
CA ARG A 80 4.01 2.09 12.44
C ARG A 80 4.25 2.67 13.82
N LYS A 81 4.13 1.86 14.88
CA LYS A 81 4.39 2.30 16.25
C LYS A 81 5.80 2.87 16.39
N SER A 82 6.82 2.16 15.89
CA SER A 82 8.20 2.61 15.94
C SER A 82 8.43 3.92 15.18
N LEU A 83 7.78 4.10 14.03
CA LEU A 83 7.86 5.34 13.26
C LEU A 83 7.03 6.48 13.84
N MET A 84 5.91 6.19 14.53
CA MET A 84 5.08 7.20 15.16
C MET A 84 5.79 7.87 16.35
N GLU A 85 6.55 7.12 17.13
CA GLU A 85 7.35 7.65 18.24
C GLU A 85 8.31 8.74 17.76
N ILE A 86 9.05 8.48 16.68
CA ILE A 86 9.96 9.48 16.09
C ILE A 86 9.20 10.64 15.45
N ARG A 87 8.10 10.37 14.74
CA ARG A 87 7.27 11.44 14.15
C ARG A 87 6.65 12.34 15.18
N PHE A 88 6.25 11.81 16.33
CA PHE A 88 5.73 12.59 17.44
C PHE A 88 6.79 13.57 17.95
N LYS A 89 8.00 13.09 18.21
CA LYS A 89 9.12 13.93 18.66
C LYS A 89 9.45 15.04 17.66
N ILE A 90 9.52 14.72 16.37
CA ILE A 90 9.74 15.72 15.31
C ILE A 90 8.65 16.81 15.32
N ARG A 91 7.41 16.42 15.57
CA ARG A 91 6.29 17.37 15.58
C ARG A 91 6.29 18.30 16.80
N GLU A 92 6.75 17.79 17.93
CA GLU A 92 6.81 18.55 19.18
C GLU A 92 8.17 19.29 19.32
N ASP A 93 8.99 19.35 18.27
CA ASP A 93 10.34 19.94 18.27
C ASP A 93 11.26 19.36 19.35
N GLU A 94 11.05 18.11 19.74
CA GLU A 94 11.91 17.42 20.68
C GLU A 94 13.22 16.98 20.03
N GLU A 95 14.31 17.07 20.79
CA GLU A 95 15.63 16.66 20.32
C GLU A 95 15.72 15.12 20.22
N ILE A 96 16.08 14.61 19.04
CA ILE A 96 16.25 13.20 18.80
C ILE A 96 17.76 12.87 18.84
N SER A 97 18.15 12.03 19.78
CA SER A 97 19.55 11.59 19.85
C SER A 97 19.91 10.68 18.67
N LYS A 98 21.20 10.73 18.27
CA LYS A 98 21.72 9.84 17.23
C LYS A 98 21.48 8.36 17.56
N SER A 99 21.67 7.97 18.81
CA SER A 99 21.46 6.60 19.28
C SER A 99 20.01 6.14 19.11
N GLU A 100 19.06 6.99 19.41
CA GLU A 100 17.63 6.72 19.28
C GLU A 100 17.21 6.59 17.82
N MET A 101 17.73 7.47 16.96
CA MET A 101 17.52 7.39 15.51
C MET A 101 18.08 6.06 14.96
N GLU A 102 19.33 5.70 15.30
CA GLU A 102 19.94 4.44 14.85
C GLU A 102 19.15 3.22 15.33
N LYS A 103 18.71 3.21 16.58
CA LYS A 103 17.89 2.13 17.15
C LYS A 103 16.59 1.96 16.39
N THR A 104 15.89 3.07 16.09
CA THR A 104 14.62 3.02 15.36
C THR A 104 14.82 2.53 13.93
N ILE A 105 15.86 3.02 13.23
CA ILE A 105 16.16 2.58 11.86
C ILE A 105 16.45 1.07 11.83
N LYS A 106 17.28 0.58 12.76
CA LYS A 106 17.59 -0.86 12.85
C LYS A 106 16.34 -1.69 13.13
N LYS A 107 15.52 -1.27 14.07
CA LYS A 107 14.24 -1.95 14.39
C LYS A 107 13.31 -2.03 13.18
N VAL A 108 13.14 -0.91 12.47
CA VAL A 108 12.31 -0.89 11.25
C VAL A 108 12.89 -1.78 10.16
N ALA A 109 14.22 -1.83 10.01
CA ALA A 109 14.88 -2.71 9.04
C ALA A 109 14.67 -4.19 9.38
N GLU A 110 14.74 -4.57 10.66
CA GLU A 110 14.45 -5.93 11.14
C GLU A 110 13.00 -6.32 10.86
N LEU A 111 12.02 -5.47 11.21
CA LEU A 111 10.60 -5.73 10.94
C LEU A 111 10.32 -5.92 9.44
N ARG A 112 11.00 -5.16 8.58
CA ARG A 112 10.88 -5.33 7.12
C ARG A 112 11.46 -6.65 6.64
N LYS A 113 12.57 -7.08 7.23
CA LYS A 113 13.15 -8.39 6.94
C LYS A 113 12.19 -9.50 7.37
N ASP A 114 11.64 -9.42 8.58
CA ASP A 114 10.69 -10.39 9.09
C ASP A 114 9.44 -10.49 8.18
N ARG A 115 9.00 -9.36 7.65
CA ARG A 115 7.90 -9.33 6.66
C ARG A 115 8.23 -10.12 5.41
N VAL A 116 9.41 -9.91 4.82
CA VAL A 116 9.87 -10.65 3.64
C VAL A 116 9.99 -12.13 3.93
N ASP A 117 10.51 -12.49 5.09
CA ASP A 117 10.67 -13.87 5.53
C ASP A 117 9.29 -14.57 5.70
N ILE A 118 8.31 -13.88 6.29
CA ILE A 118 6.93 -14.39 6.42
C ILE A 118 6.25 -14.55 5.05
N GLU A 119 6.39 -13.56 4.16
CA GLU A 119 5.86 -13.65 2.79
C GLU A 119 6.47 -14.84 2.03
N THR A 120 7.78 -15.02 2.14
CA THR A 120 8.50 -16.12 1.50
C THR A 120 8.07 -17.49 2.06
N LYS A 121 8.03 -17.61 3.38
CA LYS A 121 7.58 -18.85 4.04
C LYS A 121 6.14 -19.20 3.67
N PHE A 122 5.27 -18.22 3.57
CA PHE A 122 3.87 -18.43 3.16
C PHE A 122 3.79 -19.00 1.74
N ILE A 123 4.49 -18.38 0.77
CA ILE A 123 4.45 -18.85 -0.62
C ILE A 123 5.03 -20.25 -0.75
N LEU A 124 6.20 -20.50 -0.16
CA LEU A 124 6.86 -21.81 -0.23
C LEU A 124 6.06 -22.88 0.52
N GLY A 125 5.38 -22.51 1.62
CA GLY A 125 4.54 -23.42 2.39
C GLY A 125 3.21 -23.78 1.72
N MET A 126 2.94 -23.32 0.48
CA MET A 126 1.73 -23.66 -0.29
C MET A 126 1.93 -24.81 -1.28
N GLU A 127 3.10 -25.43 -1.32
CA GLU A 127 3.45 -26.51 -2.24
C GLU A 127 2.54 -27.77 -2.14
N ASP A 128 1.90 -27.96 -0.99
CA ASP A 128 0.94 -29.04 -0.76
C ASP A 128 -0.49 -28.73 -1.25
N ILE A 129 -0.75 -27.49 -1.66
CA ILE A 129 -2.08 -27.00 -2.10
C ILE A 129 -2.04 -26.50 -3.53
N LEU A 130 -0.99 -25.75 -3.89
CA LEU A 130 -0.86 -25.03 -5.14
C LEU A 130 0.18 -25.68 -6.06
N ASP A 131 -0.09 -25.66 -7.34
CA ASP A 131 0.93 -25.98 -8.33
C ASP A 131 1.96 -24.87 -8.49
N ILE A 132 3.06 -25.15 -9.20
CA ILE A 132 4.16 -24.21 -9.41
C ILE A 132 3.68 -22.92 -10.09
N ASN A 133 2.78 -23.00 -11.08
CA ASN A 133 2.26 -21.83 -11.78
C ASN A 133 1.41 -20.97 -10.86
N GLN A 134 0.57 -21.59 -10.02
CA GLN A 134 -0.23 -20.91 -9.01
C GLN A 134 0.66 -20.23 -7.96
N MET A 135 1.73 -20.87 -7.50
CA MET A 135 2.70 -20.29 -6.57
C MET A 135 3.42 -19.08 -7.18
N VAL A 136 3.81 -19.14 -8.44
CA VAL A 136 4.40 -17.99 -9.16
C VAL A 136 3.38 -16.85 -9.29
N LYS A 137 2.13 -17.14 -9.66
CA LYS A 137 1.06 -16.13 -9.69
C LYS A 137 0.84 -15.50 -8.31
N LEU A 138 0.82 -16.30 -7.24
CA LEU A 138 0.70 -15.82 -5.86
C LEU A 138 1.84 -14.87 -5.48
N SER A 139 3.08 -15.18 -5.86
CA SER A 139 4.26 -14.36 -5.55
C SER A 139 4.18 -12.94 -6.14
N VAL A 140 3.55 -12.79 -7.30
CA VAL A 140 3.40 -11.49 -7.98
C VAL A 140 2.03 -10.84 -7.77
N PHE A 141 1.10 -11.56 -7.15
CA PHE A 141 -0.28 -11.12 -6.96
C PHE A 141 -0.36 -9.74 -6.27
N LYS A 142 0.36 -9.55 -5.18
CA LYS A 142 0.37 -8.28 -4.43
C LYS A 142 0.78 -7.10 -5.33
N GLN A 143 1.83 -7.28 -6.13
CA GLN A 143 2.30 -6.23 -7.03
C GLN A 143 1.29 -5.93 -8.14
N ARG A 144 0.67 -6.96 -8.71
CA ARG A 144 -0.39 -6.80 -9.72
C ARG A 144 -1.58 -6.06 -9.16
N LEU A 145 -2.12 -6.52 -8.02
CA LEU A 145 -3.26 -5.89 -7.36
C LEU A 145 -3.00 -4.42 -7.06
N MET A 146 -1.83 -4.08 -6.53
CA MET A 146 -1.47 -2.69 -6.24
C MET A 146 -1.37 -1.84 -7.51
N LYS A 147 -0.83 -2.38 -8.59
CA LYS A 147 -0.75 -1.68 -9.88
C LYS A 147 -2.13 -1.39 -10.47
N GLU A 148 -3.03 -2.36 -10.40
CA GLU A 148 -4.42 -2.22 -10.87
C GLU A 148 -5.19 -1.18 -10.06
N MET A 149 -5.14 -1.26 -8.73
CA MET A 149 -5.77 -0.27 -7.85
C MET A 149 -5.24 1.16 -8.10
N GLN A 150 -3.94 1.31 -8.35
CA GLN A 150 -3.36 2.61 -8.72
C GLN A 150 -3.87 3.09 -10.09
N GLY A 151 -4.05 2.18 -11.03
CA GLY A 151 -4.63 2.48 -12.35
C GLY A 151 -6.06 3.01 -12.21
N GLU A 152 -6.93 2.28 -11.52
CA GLU A 152 -8.33 2.66 -11.28
C GLU A 152 -8.44 4.02 -10.58
N MET A 153 -7.66 4.27 -9.51
CA MET A 153 -7.64 5.58 -8.84
C MET A 153 -7.21 6.72 -9.79
N ARG A 154 -6.24 6.44 -10.68
CA ARG A 154 -5.74 7.44 -11.64
C ARG A 154 -6.81 7.77 -12.68
N GLU A 155 -7.54 6.78 -13.16
CA GLU A 155 -8.66 6.95 -14.09
C GLU A 155 -9.84 7.69 -13.45
N GLU A 156 -10.19 7.35 -12.23
CA GLU A 156 -11.24 8.05 -11.47
C GLU A 156 -10.89 9.53 -11.25
N MET A 157 -9.63 9.83 -10.89
CA MET A 157 -9.16 11.21 -10.75
C MET A 157 -9.18 11.97 -12.08
N ARG A 158 -8.84 11.31 -13.20
CA ARG A 158 -8.93 11.90 -14.55
C ARG A 158 -10.37 12.21 -14.92
N GLY A 159 -11.29 11.27 -14.66
CA GLY A 159 -12.72 11.46 -14.89
C GLY A 159 -13.30 12.63 -14.09
N LYS A 160 -12.92 12.77 -12.81
CA LYS A 160 -13.34 13.89 -11.95
C LYS A 160 -12.79 15.24 -12.42
N LYS A 161 -11.54 15.29 -12.88
CA LYS A 161 -10.94 16.52 -13.45
C LYS A 161 -11.61 16.92 -14.76
N GLY A 162 -11.92 15.97 -15.63
CA GLY A 162 -12.64 16.23 -16.89
C GLY A 162 -14.04 16.80 -16.66
N LYS A 163 -14.80 16.26 -15.71
CA LYS A 163 -16.13 16.77 -15.33
C LYS A 163 -16.08 18.18 -14.72
N LYS A 164 -15.08 18.48 -13.88
CA LYS A 164 -14.88 19.85 -13.33
C LYS A 164 -14.48 20.84 -14.40
N GLY A 165 -13.65 20.47 -15.37
CA GLY A 165 -13.25 21.30 -16.50
C GLY A 165 -14.45 21.67 -17.39
N LYS A 166 -15.29 20.69 -17.74
CA LYS A 166 -16.52 20.92 -18.54
C LYS A 166 -17.51 21.84 -17.82
N LYS A 167 -17.76 21.65 -16.50
CA LYS A 167 -18.61 22.54 -15.70
C LYS A 167 -18.12 23.97 -15.68
N LYS A 168 -16.79 24.16 -15.55
CA LYS A 168 -16.17 25.49 -15.51
C LYS A 168 -16.23 26.20 -16.88
N HIS A 169 -16.10 25.44 -17.97
CA HIS A 169 -16.21 25.94 -19.34
C HIS A 169 -17.65 26.38 -19.66
N ASN A 170 -18.67 25.57 -19.35
CA ASN A 170 -20.06 25.91 -19.54
C ASN A 170 -20.47 27.16 -18.74
N LYS A 171 -20.08 27.25 -17.47
CA LYS A 171 -20.36 28.43 -16.64
C LYS A 171 -19.71 29.72 -17.17
N ARG A 172 -18.57 29.61 -17.88
CA ARG A 172 -17.94 30.76 -18.56
C ARG A 172 -18.66 31.13 -19.85
N LYS A 173 -19.22 30.15 -20.58
CA LYS A 173 -20.00 30.36 -21.79
C LYS A 173 -21.33 31.09 -21.49
N ASP A 174 -22.05 30.64 -20.46
CA ASP A 174 -23.30 31.25 -20.00
C ASP A 174 -23.09 32.70 -19.54
N ARG A 175 -22.00 32.99 -18.80
CA ARG A 175 -21.64 34.35 -18.40
C ARG A 175 -21.25 35.27 -19.58
N ARG A 176 -20.78 34.73 -20.68
CA ARG A 176 -20.47 35.52 -21.89
C ARG A 176 -21.73 35.82 -22.71
N GLN A 177 -22.69 34.90 -22.74
CA GLN A 177 -23.96 35.11 -23.43
C GLN A 177 -24.82 36.13 -22.68
N SER A 178 -24.93 36.08 -21.36
CA SER A 178 -25.69 37.05 -20.56
C SER A 178 -25.13 38.47 -20.60
N ARG A 179 -23.87 38.68 -21.00
CA ARG A 179 -23.26 40.04 -21.19
C ARG A 179 -23.39 40.61 -22.59
N ARG A 180 -23.93 39.84 -23.56
CA ARG A 180 -24.13 40.30 -24.94
C ARG A 180 -25.60 40.57 -25.27
N GLY A 181 -26.48 40.48 -24.28
CA GLY A 181 -27.91 40.74 -24.42
C GLY A 181 -28.33 42.04 -23.74
N PHE A 182 -27.65 43.15 -24.07
CA PHE A 182 -28.12 44.53 -23.85
C PHE A 182 -27.66 45.36 -25.03
#